data_b3e68ca23eea84208fbf5e1e9156b7f4
#
_entry.id   b3e68ca23eea84208fbf5e1e9156b7f4
#
_cell.length_a   1.000
_cell.length_b   1.000
_cell.length_c   1.000
_cell.angle_alpha   90.00
_cell.angle_beta   90.00
_cell.angle_gamma   90.00
#
_symmetry.space_group_name_H-M   'P 1'
#
loop_
_entity.id
_entity.type
_entity.pdbx_description
1 polymer ?
#
loop_
_entity_poly.entity_id
_entity_poly.type
_entity_poly.pdbx_seq_one_letter_code
_entity_poly.pdbx_strand_id
1 'polypeptide(L)'
;MNLPAEIKDGFVRRPVDANKYTVGTVAVVGGSGHYIHAPVIAALGARSAGAGLVQLVVPDASRIAAGSLVPEATFTKLTATCVPPRADVTVIGMGLGVSVSAEAIVSRLLSGSSGRFVIDADALAVLAGWYGRTDGYDPAKGQELILTPHEGEAAKLLGWTKEKVKADRLATAKEIVDRYGATVVLKGANTLVVSADGARVYENHTGNPFMAMGGMGDLLAGAIGARWAYLKGDPFLVAASSVWLHGAASDKLVAEERDPSIVNTAAALGSLRAKFDRQGKAG
;
A
#
# COMPACT_ATOMS: atom_id res chain seq x y z
N MET A 1 17.44 -15.35 8.21
CA MET A 1 16.01 -14.92 8.20
C MET A 1 15.22 -15.97 7.44
N ASN A 2 14.24 -16.58 8.07
CA ASN A 2 13.41 -17.64 7.50
C ASN A 2 12.05 -17.06 7.10
N LEU A 3 11.56 -17.46 5.92
CA LEU A 3 10.25 -17.08 5.41
C LEU A 3 9.17 -17.91 6.12
N PRO A 4 8.16 -17.30 6.77
CA PRO A 4 7.04 -18.04 7.36
C PRO A 4 6.29 -18.86 6.32
N ALA A 5 5.88 -20.08 6.69
CA ALA A 5 5.25 -21.02 5.76
C ALA A 5 3.92 -20.47 5.21
N GLU A 6 3.15 -19.76 6.03
CA GLU A 6 1.84 -19.21 5.72
C GLU A 6 1.84 -18.10 4.66
N ILE A 7 2.98 -17.45 4.42
CA ILE A 7 3.12 -16.40 3.39
C ILE A 7 4.03 -16.81 2.23
N LYS A 8 4.51 -18.05 2.22
CA LYS A 8 5.47 -18.53 1.23
C LYS A 8 4.93 -18.43 -0.21
N ASP A 9 3.66 -18.69 -0.40
CA ASP A 9 3.00 -18.60 -1.71
C ASP A 9 2.83 -17.15 -2.20
N GLY A 10 3.08 -16.16 -1.35
CA GLY A 10 3.22 -14.76 -1.75
C GLY A 10 4.52 -14.46 -2.50
N PHE A 11 5.48 -15.39 -2.59
CA PHE A 11 6.73 -15.21 -3.33
C PHE A 11 6.75 -16.14 -4.55
N VAL A 12 6.75 -15.52 -5.73
CA VAL A 12 6.62 -16.23 -7.02
C VAL A 12 7.79 -15.85 -7.91
N ARG A 13 8.39 -16.86 -8.55
CA ARG A 13 9.49 -16.67 -9.48
C ARG A 13 8.99 -16.01 -10.76
N ARG A 14 9.67 -14.95 -11.19
CA ARG A 14 9.37 -14.32 -12.48
C ARG A 14 9.72 -15.25 -13.64
N PRO A 15 8.84 -15.37 -14.65
CA PRO A 15 9.16 -16.02 -15.91
C PRO A 15 10.38 -15.37 -16.58
N VAL A 16 11.12 -16.16 -17.35
CA VAL A 16 12.34 -15.67 -18.04
C VAL A 16 11.99 -14.65 -19.14
N ASP A 17 10.82 -14.79 -19.73
CA ASP A 17 10.25 -13.92 -20.77
C ASP A 17 9.42 -12.76 -20.22
N ALA A 18 9.44 -12.53 -18.89
CA ALA A 18 8.72 -11.44 -18.26
C ALA A 18 9.13 -10.08 -18.85
N ASN A 19 8.15 -9.25 -19.11
CA ASN A 19 8.34 -7.87 -19.55
C ASN A 19 7.59 -6.90 -18.64
N LYS A 20 7.80 -5.58 -18.82
CA LYS A 20 7.22 -4.55 -17.96
C LYS A 20 5.69 -4.61 -17.83
N TYR A 21 4.98 -5.09 -18.84
CA TYR A 21 3.52 -5.20 -18.83
C TYR A 21 3.04 -6.48 -18.15
N THR A 22 3.73 -7.60 -18.34
CA THR A 22 3.39 -8.86 -17.65
C THR A 22 3.70 -8.82 -16.17
N VAL A 23 4.69 -8.01 -15.76
CA VAL A 23 5.04 -7.77 -14.35
C VAL A 23 4.03 -6.87 -13.66
N GLY A 24 3.31 -6.07 -14.43
CA GLY A 24 2.21 -5.25 -13.92
C GLY A 24 2.55 -3.77 -13.73
N THR A 25 1.52 -2.97 -13.83
CA THR A 25 1.56 -1.51 -13.73
C THR A 25 0.91 -1.02 -12.45
N VAL A 26 1.58 -0.11 -11.75
CA VAL A 26 1.06 0.55 -10.54
C VAL A 26 0.88 2.03 -10.81
N ALA A 27 -0.33 2.54 -10.60
CA ALA A 27 -0.59 3.97 -10.52
C ALA A 27 -0.51 4.41 -9.04
N VAL A 28 0.26 5.44 -8.75
CA VAL A 28 0.35 6.08 -7.43
C VAL A 28 -0.30 7.44 -7.52
N VAL A 29 -1.39 7.63 -6.79
CA VAL A 29 -2.20 8.85 -6.81
C VAL A 29 -2.10 9.55 -5.45
N GLY A 30 -1.53 10.75 -5.41
CA GLY A 30 -1.35 11.44 -4.15
C GLY A 30 -0.59 12.76 -4.30
N GLY A 31 -0.17 13.30 -3.16
CA GLY A 31 0.57 14.53 -3.09
C GLY A 31 -0.30 15.78 -3.08
N SER A 32 0.21 16.79 -2.41
CA SER A 32 -0.34 18.13 -2.32
C SER A 32 0.80 19.14 -2.18
N GLY A 33 0.48 20.44 -2.07
CA GLY A 33 1.49 21.47 -1.86
C GLY A 33 2.33 21.28 -0.59
N HIS A 34 1.83 20.56 0.41
CA HIS A 34 2.54 20.28 1.67
C HIS A 34 3.23 18.90 1.70
N TYR A 35 2.68 17.91 1.01
CA TYR A 35 3.15 16.52 1.05
C TYR A 35 3.63 16.07 -0.33
N ILE A 36 4.68 16.72 -0.83
CA ILE A 36 5.20 16.47 -2.17
C ILE A 36 5.94 15.14 -2.29
N HIS A 37 6.56 14.65 -1.21
CA HIS A 37 7.38 13.43 -1.23
C HIS A 37 6.61 12.14 -0.92
N ALA A 38 5.45 12.21 -0.24
CA ALA A 38 4.70 11.01 0.14
C ALA A 38 4.37 10.07 -1.05
N PRO A 39 3.80 10.55 -2.17
CA PRO A 39 3.57 9.69 -3.33
C PRO A 39 4.87 9.23 -4.01
N VAL A 40 5.95 10.01 -3.90
CA VAL A 40 7.27 9.62 -4.44
C VAL A 40 7.86 8.46 -3.64
N ILE A 41 7.70 8.46 -2.32
CA ILE A 41 8.11 7.36 -1.44
C ILE A 41 7.27 6.10 -1.75
N ALA A 42 5.98 6.24 -1.97
CA ALA A 42 5.14 5.11 -2.41
C ALA A 42 5.59 4.56 -3.78
N ALA A 43 5.93 5.44 -4.72
CA ALA A 43 6.49 5.01 -6.01
C ALA A 43 7.84 4.29 -5.85
N LEU A 44 8.70 4.76 -4.94
CA LEU A 44 9.95 4.08 -4.59
C LEU A 44 9.67 2.69 -4.01
N GLY A 45 8.65 2.55 -3.15
CA GLY A 45 8.19 1.26 -2.63
C GLY A 45 7.72 0.32 -3.75
N ALA A 46 6.90 0.83 -4.67
CA ALA A 46 6.42 0.07 -5.81
C ALA A 46 7.57 -0.41 -6.72
N ARG A 47 8.50 0.47 -7.05
CA ARG A 47 9.71 0.14 -7.81
C ARG A 47 10.52 -0.95 -7.12
N SER A 48 10.81 -0.78 -5.83
CA SER A 48 11.64 -1.71 -5.05
C SER A 48 10.97 -3.08 -4.88
N ALA A 49 9.66 -3.09 -4.71
CA ALA A 49 8.88 -4.33 -4.69
C ALA A 49 8.69 -4.94 -6.08
N GLY A 50 9.18 -4.27 -7.12
CA GLY A 50 9.37 -4.84 -8.44
C GLY A 50 8.24 -4.60 -9.42
N ALA A 51 7.52 -3.48 -9.34
CA ALA A 51 6.59 -3.07 -10.39
C ALA A 51 7.26 -3.05 -11.77
N GLY A 52 6.55 -3.46 -12.80
CA GLY A 52 7.02 -3.37 -14.18
C GLY A 52 6.98 -1.94 -14.71
N LEU A 53 5.93 -1.22 -14.35
CA LEU A 53 5.75 0.21 -14.61
C LEU A 53 5.22 0.91 -13.34
N VAL A 54 5.72 2.10 -13.07
CA VAL A 54 5.19 3.00 -12.06
C VAL A 54 4.70 4.28 -12.73
N GLN A 55 3.45 4.62 -12.48
CA GLN A 55 2.81 5.83 -13.01
C GLN A 55 2.45 6.73 -11.84
N LEU A 56 3.04 7.92 -11.78
CA LEU A 56 2.75 8.93 -10.78
C LEU A 56 1.65 9.86 -11.28
N VAL A 57 0.55 9.94 -10.55
CA VAL A 57 -0.54 10.90 -10.77
C VAL A 57 -0.47 11.91 -9.63
N VAL A 58 0.28 12.98 -9.83
CA VAL A 58 0.74 13.86 -8.75
C VAL A 58 0.80 15.33 -9.19
N PRO A 59 0.85 16.28 -8.24
CA PRO A 59 1.15 17.69 -8.54
C PRO A 59 2.55 17.87 -9.16
N ASP A 60 2.76 18.96 -9.89
CA ASP A 60 4.03 19.26 -10.55
C ASP A 60 5.24 19.27 -9.59
N ALA A 61 5.06 19.73 -8.35
CA ALA A 61 6.11 19.70 -7.33
C ALA A 61 6.60 18.27 -7.02
N SER A 62 5.68 17.30 -6.90
CA SER A 62 6.05 15.89 -6.68
C SER A 62 6.74 15.27 -7.90
N ARG A 63 6.39 15.70 -9.12
CA ARG A 63 7.06 15.29 -10.35
C ARG A 63 8.56 15.65 -10.32
N ILE A 64 8.88 16.87 -9.88
CA ILE A 64 10.27 17.30 -9.77
C ILE A 64 11.02 16.47 -8.72
N ALA A 65 10.41 16.26 -7.55
CA ALA A 65 10.98 15.47 -6.47
C ALA A 65 11.24 14.01 -6.87
N ALA A 66 10.40 13.43 -7.74
CA ALA A 66 10.54 12.04 -8.18
C ALA A 66 11.76 11.80 -9.09
N GLY A 67 12.27 12.83 -9.77
CA GLY A 67 13.35 12.69 -10.75
C GLY A 67 14.62 12.04 -10.21
N SER A 68 14.91 12.21 -8.91
CA SER A 68 16.09 11.63 -8.27
C SER A 68 15.85 10.24 -7.66
N LEU A 69 14.62 9.92 -7.27
CA LEU A 69 14.30 8.68 -6.53
C LEU A 69 13.70 7.59 -7.42
N VAL A 70 12.90 7.98 -8.42
CA VAL A 70 12.19 7.06 -9.33
C VAL A 70 12.23 7.62 -10.77
N PRO A 71 13.42 7.77 -11.35
CA PRO A 71 13.58 8.42 -12.66
C PRO A 71 12.86 7.67 -13.80
N GLU A 72 12.58 6.39 -13.63
CA GLU A 72 11.83 5.56 -14.58
C GLU A 72 10.31 5.70 -14.50
N ALA A 73 9.76 6.42 -13.51
CA ALA A 73 8.32 6.62 -13.39
C ALA A 73 7.79 7.55 -14.49
N THR A 74 6.58 7.25 -14.98
CA THR A 74 5.84 8.16 -15.85
C THR A 74 4.94 9.09 -15.03
N PHE A 75 4.53 10.21 -15.61
CA PHE A 75 3.80 11.26 -14.90
C PHE A 75 2.51 11.65 -15.59
N THR A 76 1.47 11.83 -14.77
CA THR A 76 0.22 12.51 -15.11
C THR A 76 -0.02 13.59 -14.06
N LYS A 77 -0.38 14.79 -14.49
CA LYS A 77 -0.70 15.89 -13.57
C LYS A 77 -2.00 15.59 -12.83
N LEU A 78 -1.94 15.59 -11.50
CA LEU A 78 -3.12 15.42 -10.65
C LEU A 78 -4.01 16.68 -10.72
N THR A 79 -5.25 16.48 -11.11
CA THR A 79 -6.33 17.48 -11.07
C THR A 79 -7.61 16.80 -10.61
N ALA A 80 -8.59 17.56 -10.14
CA ALA A 80 -9.90 17.01 -9.74
C ALA A 80 -10.63 16.24 -10.86
N THR A 81 -10.27 16.49 -12.11
CA THR A 81 -10.87 15.88 -13.30
C THR A 81 -9.93 14.93 -14.05
N CYS A 82 -8.70 14.72 -13.56
CA CYS A 82 -7.78 13.84 -14.26
C CYS A 82 -8.32 12.41 -14.31
N VAL A 83 -8.05 11.74 -15.43
CA VAL A 83 -8.27 10.29 -15.59
C VAL A 83 -6.89 9.65 -15.48
N PRO A 84 -6.62 8.87 -14.44
CA PRO A 84 -5.36 8.17 -14.32
C PRO A 84 -5.17 7.20 -15.50
N PRO A 85 -3.93 6.99 -15.93
CA PRO A 85 -3.64 5.95 -16.90
C PRO A 85 -4.08 4.58 -16.37
N ARG A 86 -4.43 3.67 -17.28
CA ARG A 86 -4.79 2.29 -16.90
C ARG A 86 -3.64 1.64 -16.13
N ALA A 87 -3.95 1.05 -14.99
CA ALA A 87 -3.02 0.32 -14.14
C ALA A 87 -3.66 -0.99 -13.65
N ASP A 88 -2.83 -1.96 -13.29
CA ASP A 88 -3.29 -3.20 -12.67
C ASP A 88 -3.71 -2.99 -11.21
N VAL A 89 -3.04 -2.04 -10.53
CA VAL A 89 -3.35 -1.62 -9.16
C VAL A 89 -3.17 -0.11 -9.04
N THR A 90 -4.09 0.54 -8.35
CA THR A 90 -3.96 1.95 -7.95
C THR A 90 -3.69 2.06 -6.46
N VAL A 91 -2.61 2.74 -6.09
CA VAL A 91 -2.25 3.09 -4.70
C VAL A 91 -2.62 4.55 -4.49
N ILE A 92 -3.50 4.84 -3.55
CA ILE A 92 -4.08 6.19 -3.42
C ILE A 92 -4.07 6.69 -1.98
N GLY A 93 -3.79 7.98 -1.80
CA GLY A 93 -4.04 8.72 -0.57
C GLY A 93 -2.84 9.43 0.03
N MET A 94 -1.62 8.99 -0.22
CA MET A 94 -0.41 9.51 0.40
C MET A 94 -0.24 11.00 0.13
N GLY A 95 -0.46 11.82 1.16
CA GLY A 95 -0.33 13.26 1.08
C GLY A 95 -1.33 13.97 0.16
N LEU A 96 -2.47 13.34 -0.13
CA LEU A 96 -3.53 13.89 -0.99
C LEU A 96 -4.24 15.08 -0.33
N GLY A 97 -4.25 15.11 1.01
CA GLY A 97 -5.03 16.02 1.83
C GLY A 97 -6.48 15.58 1.98
N VAL A 98 -7.19 16.26 2.89
CA VAL A 98 -8.63 16.05 3.11
C VAL A 98 -9.36 17.32 2.67
N SER A 99 -9.92 17.27 1.47
CA SER A 99 -10.59 18.42 0.84
C SER A 99 -11.66 17.94 -0.12
N VAL A 100 -12.55 18.84 -0.55
CA VAL A 100 -13.55 18.56 -1.60
C VAL A 100 -12.90 18.03 -2.88
N SER A 101 -11.73 18.57 -3.25
CA SER A 101 -10.99 18.08 -4.42
C SER A 101 -10.45 16.67 -4.20
N ALA A 102 -9.92 16.37 -3.01
CA ALA A 102 -9.44 15.02 -2.67
C ALA A 102 -10.59 14.00 -2.67
N GLU A 103 -11.72 14.36 -2.09
CA GLU A 103 -12.94 13.55 -2.11
C GLU A 103 -13.40 13.27 -3.56
N ALA A 104 -13.43 14.29 -4.41
CA ALA A 104 -13.80 14.13 -5.82
C ALA A 104 -12.84 13.21 -6.58
N ILE A 105 -11.54 13.27 -6.31
CA ILE A 105 -10.52 12.39 -6.90
C ILE A 105 -10.75 10.94 -6.45
N VAL A 106 -10.86 10.69 -5.13
CA VAL A 106 -11.05 9.35 -4.58
C VAL A 106 -12.37 8.75 -5.07
N SER A 107 -13.46 9.50 -5.01
CA SER A 107 -14.76 9.08 -5.50
C SER A 107 -14.73 8.69 -6.98
N ARG A 108 -14.16 9.54 -7.83
CA ARG A 108 -14.04 9.27 -9.27
C ARG A 108 -13.27 7.99 -9.57
N LEU A 109 -12.17 7.75 -8.85
CA LEU A 109 -11.35 6.56 -9.05
C LEU A 109 -12.08 5.29 -8.64
N LEU A 110 -12.73 5.32 -7.49
CA LEU A 110 -13.43 4.15 -6.96
C LEU A 110 -14.77 3.89 -7.67
N SER A 111 -15.44 4.91 -8.21
CA SER A 111 -16.70 4.76 -8.97
C SER A 111 -16.50 4.27 -10.41
N GLY A 112 -15.26 4.04 -10.84
CA GLY A 112 -14.94 3.53 -12.17
C GLY A 112 -15.31 2.06 -12.36
N SER A 113 -14.84 1.47 -13.45
CA SER A 113 -14.91 0.02 -13.64
C SER A 113 -14.15 -0.72 -12.53
N SER A 114 -14.53 -1.97 -12.24
CA SER A 114 -13.90 -2.80 -11.21
C SER A 114 -12.36 -2.75 -11.29
N GLY A 115 -11.71 -2.51 -10.17
CA GLY A 115 -10.26 -2.32 -10.07
C GLY A 115 -9.71 -2.79 -8.73
N ARG A 116 -8.39 -2.74 -8.61
CA ARG A 116 -7.65 -3.08 -7.39
C ARG A 116 -7.05 -1.82 -6.80
N PHE A 117 -7.35 -1.57 -5.53
CA PHE A 117 -6.92 -0.36 -4.85
C PHE A 117 -6.23 -0.67 -3.52
N VAL A 118 -5.06 -0.08 -3.33
CA VAL A 118 -4.43 0.07 -2.01
C VAL A 118 -4.74 1.47 -1.52
N ILE A 119 -5.49 1.57 -0.44
CA ILE A 119 -5.98 2.84 0.11
C ILE A 119 -5.26 3.11 1.42
N ASP A 120 -4.53 4.23 1.48
CA ASP A 120 -3.73 4.64 2.64
C ASP A 120 -3.96 6.12 2.99
N ALA A 121 -3.53 6.52 4.15
CA ALA A 121 -3.42 7.91 4.58
C ALA A 121 -4.71 8.74 4.37
N ASP A 122 -4.63 9.85 3.63
CA ASP A 122 -5.76 10.78 3.47
C ASP A 122 -6.96 10.17 2.75
N ALA A 123 -6.76 9.18 1.87
CA ALA A 123 -7.86 8.48 1.23
C ALA A 123 -8.67 7.60 2.20
N LEU A 124 -8.05 7.08 3.27
CA LEU A 124 -8.77 6.42 4.37
C LEU A 124 -9.68 7.40 5.12
N ALA A 125 -9.25 8.65 5.30
CA ALA A 125 -10.07 9.67 5.92
C ALA A 125 -11.28 10.05 5.04
N VAL A 126 -11.11 10.04 3.72
CA VAL A 126 -12.22 10.22 2.77
C VAL A 126 -13.21 9.05 2.87
N LEU A 127 -12.74 7.81 2.88
CA LEU A 127 -13.61 6.63 3.09
C LEU A 127 -14.39 6.72 4.40
N ALA A 128 -13.74 7.12 5.49
CA ALA A 128 -14.40 7.29 6.79
C ALA A 128 -15.57 8.29 6.72
N GLY A 129 -15.43 9.35 5.92
CA GLY A 129 -16.49 10.36 5.70
C GLY A 129 -17.69 9.84 4.92
N TRP A 130 -17.54 8.76 4.15
CA TRP A 130 -18.65 8.18 3.39
C TRP A 130 -19.43 7.14 4.18
N TYR A 131 -18.80 6.50 5.18
CA TYR A 131 -19.47 5.51 6.01
C TYR A 131 -20.63 6.13 6.81
N GLY A 132 -21.78 5.48 6.74
CA GLY A 132 -23.01 5.97 7.42
C GLY A 132 -23.81 7.02 6.64
N ARG A 133 -23.45 7.34 5.40
CA ARG A 133 -24.29 8.13 4.52
C ARG A 133 -25.62 7.43 4.25
N THR A 134 -26.70 8.16 4.36
CA THR A 134 -28.07 7.63 4.21
C THR A 134 -28.54 7.56 2.75
N ASP A 135 -27.76 8.14 1.81
CA ASP A 135 -28.07 8.15 0.37
C ASP A 135 -27.66 6.89 -0.37
N GLY A 136 -27.10 5.88 0.34
CA GLY A 136 -26.63 4.63 -0.26
C GLY A 136 -25.39 4.78 -1.14
N TYR A 137 -24.74 5.93 -1.07
CA TYR A 137 -23.54 6.20 -1.85
C TYR A 137 -22.35 5.36 -1.33
N ASP A 138 -21.92 4.40 -2.13
CA ASP A 138 -20.74 3.57 -1.89
C ASP A 138 -19.94 3.44 -3.20
N PRO A 139 -19.01 4.37 -3.46
CA PRO A 139 -18.21 4.34 -4.66
C PRO A 139 -17.18 3.18 -4.68
N ALA A 140 -16.92 2.55 -3.54
CA ALA A 140 -16.00 1.42 -3.44
C ALA A 140 -16.67 0.08 -3.77
N LYS A 141 -17.99 0.05 -3.95
CA LYS A 141 -18.74 -1.17 -4.25
C LYS A 141 -18.25 -1.81 -5.55
N GLY A 142 -17.90 -3.09 -5.48
CA GLY A 142 -17.39 -3.86 -6.63
C GLY A 142 -15.90 -3.70 -6.89
N GLN A 143 -15.18 -3.00 -6.02
CA GLN A 143 -13.72 -2.88 -6.06
C GLN A 143 -13.05 -3.95 -5.19
N GLU A 144 -11.83 -4.38 -5.55
CA GLU A 144 -10.96 -5.15 -4.67
C GLU A 144 -10.09 -4.17 -3.86
N LEU A 145 -10.17 -4.22 -2.53
CA LEU A 145 -9.54 -3.23 -1.65
C LEU A 145 -8.53 -3.87 -0.69
N ILE A 146 -7.39 -3.20 -0.53
CA ILE A 146 -6.48 -3.37 0.61
C ILE A 146 -6.41 -2.01 1.33
N LEU A 147 -6.87 -1.96 2.58
CA LEU A 147 -6.77 -0.77 3.43
C LEU A 147 -5.56 -0.90 4.36
N THR A 148 -4.78 0.17 4.50
CA THR A 148 -3.54 0.14 5.28
C THR A 148 -3.54 1.14 6.45
N PRO A 149 -4.56 1.14 7.34
CA PRO A 149 -4.63 2.11 8.42
C PRO A 149 -3.57 1.87 9.51
N HIS A 150 -3.00 2.96 10.05
CA HIS A 150 -2.43 2.94 11.38
C HIS A 150 -3.54 3.11 12.43
N GLU A 151 -3.23 2.96 13.73
CA GLU A 151 -4.26 3.00 14.81
C GLU A 151 -5.11 4.29 14.80
N GLY A 152 -4.51 5.43 14.47
CA GLY A 152 -5.24 6.70 14.39
C GLY A 152 -6.19 6.80 13.19
N GLU A 153 -5.84 6.20 12.06
CA GLU A 153 -6.69 6.08 10.88
C GLU A 153 -7.80 5.05 11.10
N ALA A 154 -7.48 3.92 11.75
CA ALA A 154 -8.46 2.92 12.15
C ALA A 154 -9.53 3.52 13.10
N ALA A 155 -9.12 4.34 14.06
CA ALA A 155 -10.04 5.05 14.93
C ALA A 155 -11.00 5.95 14.15
N LYS A 156 -10.52 6.67 13.13
CA LYS A 156 -11.36 7.51 12.26
C LYS A 156 -12.31 6.67 11.40
N LEU A 157 -11.83 5.58 10.78
CA LEU A 157 -12.64 4.67 9.97
C LEU A 157 -13.83 4.10 10.75
N LEU A 158 -13.64 3.86 12.05
CA LEU A 158 -14.66 3.26 12.91
C LEU A 158 -15.47 4.29 13.72
N GLY A 159 -15.04 5.54 13.79
CA GLY A 159 -15.60 6.51 14.73
C GLY A 159 -15.28 6.15 16.19
N TRP A 160 -14.16 5.46 16.44
CA TRP A 160 -13.72 5.02 17.77
C TRP A 160 -12.62 5.91 18.34
N THR A 161 -12.34 5.75 19.64
CA THR A 161 -11.15 6.37 20.25
C THR A 161 -9.91 5.52 19.96
N LYS A 162 -8.73 6.14 20.01
CA LYS A 162 -7.46 5.42 19.84
C LYS A 162 -7.23 4.38 20.94
N GLU A 163 -7.69 4.65 22.14
CA GLU A 163 -7.60 3.75 23.29
C GLU A 163 -8.40 2.47 23.02
N LYS A 164 -9.62 2.59 22.46
CA LYS A 164 -10.43 1.44 22.08
C LYS A 164 -9.75 0.60 21.00
N VAL A 165 -9.15 1.24 19.99
CA VAL A 165 -8.39 0.55 18.94
C VAL A 165 -7.19 -0.21 19.53
N LYS A 166 -6.44 0.41 20.45
CA LYS A 166 -5.28 -0.21 21.09
C LYS A 166 -5.65 -1.36 22.02
N ALA A 167 -6.80 -1.29 22.69
CA ALA A 167 -7.26 -2.31 23.62
C ALA A 167 -7.49 -3.67 22.94
N ASP A 168 -7.99 -3.67 21.69
CA ASP A 168 -8.16 -4.89 20.90
C ASP A 168 -7.95 -4.60 19.41
N ARG A 169 -6.70 -4.75 18.96
CA ARG A 169 -6.31 -4.50 17.59
C ARG A 169 -6.91 -5.52 16.62
N LEU A 170 -7.07 -6.78 17.05
CA LEU A 170 -7.67 -7.81 16.19
C LEU A 170 -9.16 -7.56 15.97
N ALA A 171 -9.91 -7.27 17.02
CA ALA A 171 -11.32 -6.89 16.88
C ALA A 171 -11.48 -5.61 16.04
N THR A 172 -10.57 -4.64 16.20
CA THR A 172 -10.54 -3.43 15.37
C THR A 172 -10.36 -3.75 13.89
N ALA A 173 -9.38 -4.61 13.55
CA ALA A 173 -9.13 -4.97 12.15
C ALA A 173 -10.31 -5.72 11.54
N LYS A 174 -10.93 -6.64 12.27
CA LYS A 174 -12.14 -7.36 11.84
C LYS A 174 -13.33 -6.43 11.63
N GLU A 175 -13.57 -5.48 12.54
CA GLU A 175 -14.63 -4.49 12.37
C GLU A 175 -14.44 -3.62 11.09
N ILE A 176 -13.18 -3.28 10.75
CA ILE A 176 -12.89 -2.59 9.47
C ILE A 176 -13.19 -3.52 8.29
N VAL A 177 -12.83 -4.80 8.37
CA VAL A 177 -13.18 -5.80 7.33
C VAL A 177 -14.69 -5.84 7.13
N ASP A 178 -15.46 -5.98 8.21
CA ASP A 178 -16.93 -6.10 8.16
C ASP A 178 -17.59 -4.85 7.55
N ARG A 179 -17.02 -3.66 7.82
CA ARG A 179 -17.55 -2.39 7.29
C ARG A 179 -17.24 -2.15 5.83
N TYR A 180 -16.02 -2.46 5.41
CA TYR A 180 -15.50 -2.04 4.11
C TYR A 180 -15.35 -3.19 3.11
N GLY A 181 -15.55 -4.45 3.52
CA GLY A 181 -15.37 -5.61 2.65
C GLY A 181 -13.97 -5.74 2.08
N ALA A 182 -12.95 -5.30 2.81
CA ALA A 182 -11.58 -5.12 2.33
C ALA A 182 -10.59 -5.98 3.11
N THR A 183 -9.48 -6.36 2.49
CA THR A 183 -8.32 -6.85 3.23
C THR A 183 -7.71 -5.68 4.02
N VAL A 184 -7.44 -5.89 5.30
CA VAL A 184 -6.96 -4.85 6.22
C VAL A 184 -5.55 -5.11 6.67
N VAL A 185 -4.69 -4.10 6.57
CA VAL A 185 -3.33 -4.06 7.13
C VAL A 185 -3.32 -3.03 8.26
N LEU A 186 -3.58 -3.46 9.49
CA LEU A 186 -3.53 -2.58 10.65
C LEU A 186 -2.08 -2.38 11.11
N LYS A 187 -1.50 -1.26 10.67
CA LYS A 187 -0.08 -0.91 10.89
C LYS A 187 0.25 -0.70 12.37
N GLY A 188 1.48 -1.00 12.75
CA GLY A 188 2.05 -0.81 14.10
C GLY A 188 3.04 -1.91 14.43
N ALA A 189 3.55 -1.91 15.67
CA ALA A 189 4.27 -3.08 16.19
C ALA A 189 3.35 -4.30 16.08
N ASN A 190 3.87 -5.41 15.57
CA ASN A 190 3.07 -6.59 15.24
C ASN A 190 1.90 -6.23 14.31
N THR A 191 2.21 -5.71 13.13
CA THR A 191 1.20 -5.37 12.11
C THR A 191 0.29 -6.58 11.84
N LEU A 192 -1.03 -6.36 11.90
CA LEU A 192 -2.03 -7.38 11.61
C LEU A 192 -2.52 -7.27 10.18
N VAL A 193 -2.60 -8.41 9.48
CA VAL A 193 -3.27 -8.52 8.19
C VAL A 193 -4.48 -9.42 8.35
N VAL A 194 -5.65 -8.95 7.95
CA VAL A 194 -6.92 -9.71 8.02
C VAL A 194 -7.53 -9.76 6.62
N SER A 195 -7.92 -10.95 6.19
CA SER A 195 -8.56 -11.14 4.88
C SER A 195 -9.95 -10.49 4.81
N ALA A 196 -10.41 -10.16 3.61
CA ALA A 196 -11.69 -9.48 3.38
C ALA A 196 -12.92 -10.26 3.87
N ASP A 197 -12.81 -11.56 4.08
CA ASP A 197 -13.84 -12.44 4.69
C ASP A 197 -13.67 -12.59 6.21
N GLY A 198 -12.65 -11.94 6.81
CA GLY A 198 -12.34 -12.03 8.23
C GLY A 198 -11.79 -13.39 8.70
N ALA A 199 -11.66 -14.38 7.81
CA ALA A 199 -11.35 -15.75 8.17
C ALA A 199 -9.86 -15.98 8.45
N ARG A 200 -8.97 -15.26 7.76
CA ARG A 200 -7.51 -15.41 7.89
C ARG A 200 -6.90 -14.21 8.57
N VAL A 201 -5.98 -14.48 9.48
CA VAL A 201 -5.21 -13.46 10.20
C VAL A 201 -3.73 -13.79 10.13
N TYR A 202 -2.92 -12.82 9.78
CA TYR A 202 -1.46 -12.90 9.84
C TYR A 202 -0.95 -11.80 10.77
N GLU A 203 -0.17 -12.17 11.77
CA GLU A 203 0.53 -11.23 12.65
C GLU A 203 2.00 -11.17 12.24
N ASN A 204 2.46 -10.00 11.87
CA ASN A 204 3.83 -9.79 11.42
C ASN A 204 4.76 -9.43 12.56
N HIS A 205 5.81 -10.22 12.74
CA HIS A 205 6.83 -10.02 13.78
C HIS A 205 8.16 -9.45 13.25
N THR A 206 8.24 -9.10 11.95
CA THR A 206 9.40 -8.40 11.40
C THR A 206 9.23 -6.89 11.54
N GLY A 207 10.34 -6.19 11.57
CA GLY A 207 10.42 -4.75 11.77
C GLY A 207 10.99 -4.40 13.15
N ASN A 208 11.40 -3.17 13.29
CA ASN A 208 12.09 -2.67 14.48
C ASN A 208 11.70 -1.21 14.74
N PRO A 209 12.03 -0.65 15.94
CA PRO A 209 11.66 0.71 16.31
C PRO A 209 12.21 1.81 15.38
N PHE A 210 13.30 1.58 14.66
CA PHE A 210 13.84 2.55 13.69
C PHE A 210 12.90 2.81 12.51
N MET A 211 11.93 1.94 12.28
CA MET A 211 10.88 2.17 11.26
C MET A 211 9.85 3.24 11.68
N ALA A 212 9.93 3.76 12.90
CA ALA A 212 9.05 4.83 13.39
C ALA A 212 9.45 6.20 12.80
N MET A 213 9.38 6.32 11.48
CA MET A 213 9.65 7.57 10.74
C MET A 213 8.60 7.83 9.67
N GLY A 214 8.43 9.12 9.33
CA GLY A 214 7.51 9.52 8.25
C GLY A 214 7.89 8.90 6.91
N GLY A 215 6.92 8.36 6.18
CA GLY A 215 7.14 7.76 4.86
C GLY A 215 7.27 6.23 4.84
N MET A 216 7.52 5.55 5.98
CA MET A 216 7.57 4.08 6.00
C MET A 216 6.23 3.44 5.62
N GLY A 217 5.10 4.06 6.00
CA GLY A 217 3.77 3.64 5.56
C GLY A 217 3.59 3.80 4.05
N ASP A 218 4.02 4.94 3.49
CA ASP A 218 3.95 5.20 2.05
C ASP A 218 4.78 4.16 1.26
N LEU A 219 5.99 3.84 1.74
CA LEU A 219 6.85 2.82 1.16
C LEU A 219 6.15 1.45 1.13
N LEU A 220 5.51 1.07 2.24
CA LEU A 220 4.74 -0.18 2.35
C LEU A 220 3.54 -0.18 1.39
N ALA A 221 2.75 0.88 1.34
CA ALA A 221 1.58 0.96 0.46
C ALA A 221 1.98 0.76 -1.01
N GLY A 222 3.06 1.41 -1.45
CA GLY A 222 3.62 1.21 -2.78
C GLY A 222 4.10 -0.22 -3.03
N ALA A 223 4.77 -0.82 -2.04
CA ALA A 223 5.25 -2.20 -2.13
C ALA A 223 4.09 -3.20 -2.26
N ILE A 224 3.00 -3.03 -1.49
CA ILE A 224 1.78 -3.84 -1.60
C ILE A 224 1.20 -3.72 -3.02
N GLY A 225 1.07 -2.49 -3.54
CA GLY A 225 0.54 -2.24 -4.88
C GLY A 225 1.33 -2.97 -5.97
N ALA A 226 2.66 -2.93 -5.92
CA ALA A 226 3.51 -3.59 -6.91
C ALA A 226 3.41 -5.12 -6.84
N ARG A 227 3.40 -5.68 -5.64
CA ARG A 227 3.27 -7.12 -5.48
C ARG A 227 1.90 -7.60 -5.93
N TRP A 228 0.85 -6.83 -5.67
CA TRP A 228 -0.49 -7.15 -6.14
C TRP A 228 -0.62 -7.06 -7.66
N ALA A 229 -0.03 -6.06 -8.28
CA ALA A 229 0.01 -5.93 -9.74
C ALA A 229 0.70 -7.12 -10.42
N TYR A 230 1.77 -7.65 -9.80
CA TYR A 230 2.50 -8.80 -10.31
C TYR A 230 1.80 -10.13 -10.03
N LEU A 231 1.45 -10.38 -8.76
CA LEU A 231 0.89 -11.65 -8.32
C LEU A 231 -0.54 -11.87 -8.83
N LYS A 232 -1.31 -10.80 -9.01
CA LYS A 232 -2.73 -10.79 -9.45
C LYS A 232 -3.65 -11.71 -8.64
N GLY A 233 -3.13 -12.23 -7.53
CA GLY A 233 -3.75 -13.24 -6.70
C GLY A 233 -4.43 -12.66 -5.46
N ASP A 234 -4.54 -13.51 -4.45
CA ASP A 234 -5.19 -13.26 -3.17
C ASP A 234 -4.64 -12.02 -2.43
N PRO A 235 -5.47 -11.00 -2.18
CA PRO A 235 -5.06 -9.76 -1.51
C PRO A 235 -4.44 -9.99 -0.12
N PHE A 236 -4.90 -11.01 0.60
CA PHE A 236 -4.35 -11.36 1.92
C PHE A 236 -2.89 -11.82 1.82
N LEU A 237 -2.58 -12.76 0.93
CA LEU A 237 -1.19 -13.24 0.74
C LEU A 237 -0.28 -12.12 0.23
N VAL A 238 -0.79 -11.29 -0.67
CA VAL A 238 -0.07 -10.09 -1.16
C VAL A 238 0.26 -9.17 0.00
N ALA A 239 -0.72 -8.80 0.81
CA ALA A 239 -0.53 -7.90 1.94
C ALA A 239 0.43 -8.48 2.99
N ALA A 240 0.20 -9.72 3.43
CA ALA A 240 1.00 -10.39 4.46
C ALA A 240 2.47 -10.55 4.04
N SER A 241 2.72 -11.01 2.79
CA SER A 241 4.09 -11.15 2.28
C SER A 241 4.79 -9.80 2.09
N SER A 242 4.05 -8.73 1.75
CA SER A 242 4.59 -7.37 1.61
C SER A 242 4.96 -6.76 2.96
N VAL A 243 4.11 -6.92 3.97
CA VAL A 243 4.36 -6.46 5.34
C VAL A 243 5.58 -7.15 5.92
N TRP A 244 5.66 -8.49 5.78
CA TRP A 244 6.83 -9.25 6.22
C TRP A 244 8.11 -8.76 5.52
N LEU A 245 8.08 -8.61 4.21
CA LEU A 245 9.23 -8.19 3.41
C LEU A 245 9.72 -6.79 3.80
N HIS A 246 8.80 -5.87 4.07
CA HIS A 246 9.09 -4.51 4.47
C HIS A 246 9.79 -4.45 5.84
N GLY A 247 9.26 -5.17 6.84
CA GLY A 247 9.89 -5.27 8.15
C GLY A 247 11.26 -5.99 8.09
N ALA A 248 11.31 -7.12 7.38
CA ALA A 248 12.52 -7.90 7.19
C ALA A 248 13.66 -7.10 6.49
N ALA A 249 13.31 -6.17 5.60
CA ALA A 249 14.28 -5.29 4.96
C ALA A 249 14.95 -4.35 5.96
N SER A 250 14.17 -3.74 6.86
CA SER A 250 14.71 -2.90 7.93
C SER A 250 15.52 -3.70 8.94
N ASP A 251 15.03 -4.88 9.37
CA ASP A 251 15.74 -5.76 10.30
C ASP A 251 17.10 -6.18 9.75
N LYS A 252 17.17 -6.48 8.45
CA LYS A 252 18.42 -6.80 7.77
C LYS A 252 19.44 -5.66 7.88
N LEU A 253 19.02 -4.42 7.64
CA LEU A 253 19.89 -3.25 7.73
C LEU A 253 20.42 -3.05 9.15
N VAL A 254 19.55 -3.16 10.16
CA VAL A 254 19.95 -3.04 11.56
C VAL A 254 20.95 -4.14 11.95
N ALA A 255 20.72 -5.38 11.52
CA ALA A 255 21.64 -6.49 11.78
C ALA A 255 23.01 -6.34 11.07
N GLU A 256 23.06 -5.54 10.00
CA GLU A 256 24.28 -5.18 9.27
C GLU A 256 24.89 -3.83 9.75
N GLU A 257 24.39 -3.28 10.85
CA GLU A 257 24.80 -1.97 11.40
C GLU A 257 24.67 -0.83 10.38
N ARG A 258 23.65 -0.91 9.51
CA ARG A 258 23.38 0.08 8.47
C ARG A 258 22.14 0.90 8.83
N ASP A 259 22.16 2.17 8.44
CA ASP A 259 21.03 3.08 8.62
C ASP A 259 19.76 2.57 7.89
N PRO A 260 18.65 2.29 8.62
CA PRO A 260 17.40 1.84 8.04
C PRO A 260 16.51 3.00 7.54
N SER A 261 17.12 4.01 6.90
CA SER A 261 16.40 5.10 6.23
C SER A 261 15.46 4.57 5.15
N ILE A 262 14.53 5.40 4.69
CA ILE A 262 13.56 5.06 3.64
C ILE A 262 14.26 4.48 2.39
N VAL A 263 15.31 5.16 1.92
CA VAL A 263 16.02 4.77 0.69
C VAL A 263 16.75 3.44 0.89
N ASN A 264 17.44 3.28 2.02
CA ASN A 264 18.15 2.04 2.32
C ASN A 264 17.18 0.86 2.52
N THR A 265 16.06 1.10 3.21
CA THR A 265 15.01 0.09 3.41
C THR A 265 14.40 -0.31 2.06
N ALA A 266 14.14 0.63 1.17
CA ALA A 266 13.65 0.34 -0.18
C ALA A 266 14.65 -0.52 -0.98
N ALA A 267 15.94 -0.22 -0.92
CA ALA A 267 16.98 -1.00 -1.59
C ALA A 267 17.11 -2.42 -1.00
N ALA A 268 17.08 -2.55 0.33
CA ALA A 268 17.11 -3.85 1.02
C ALA A 268 15.86 -4.68 0.71
N LEU A 269 14.68 -4.05 0.65
CA LEU A 269 13.42 -4.68 0.24
C LEU A 269 13.55 -5.28 -1.16
N GLY A 270 14.05 -4.51 -2.13
CA GLY A 270 14.27 -4.98 -3.49
C GLY A 270 15.21 -6.18 -3.56
N SER A 271 16.29 -6.16 -2.78
CA SER A 271 17.27 -7.26 -2.71
C SER A 271 16.66 -8.53 -2.10
N LEU A 272 15.93 -8.41 -0.99
CA LEU A 272 15.26 -9.55 -0.33
C LEU A 272 14.15 -10.12 -1.22
N ARG A 273 13.32 -9.27 -1.83
CA ARG A 273 12.30 -9.69 -2.80
C ARG A 273 12.94 -10.55 -3.90
N ALA A 274 14.00 -10.05 -4.54
CA ALA A 274 14.65 -10.77 -5.63
C ALA A 274 15.24 -12.12 -5.17
N LYS A 275 15.69 -12.22 -3.90
CA LYS A 275 16.15 -13.49 -3.30
C LYS A 275 14.99 -14.47 -3.14
N PHE A 276 13.89 -14.04 -2.51
CA PHE A 276 12.77 -14.93 -2.20
C PHE A 276 11.92 -15.28 -3.43
N ASP A 277 11.75 -14.35 -4.37
CA ASP A 277 11.05 -14.64 -5.63
C ASP A 277 11.79 -15.72 -6.44
N ARG A 278 13.14 -15.76 -6.42
CA ARG A 278 13.91 -16.85 -7.06
C ARG A 278 13.70 -18.21 -6.41
N GLN A 279 13.34 -18.24 -5.13
CA GLN A 279 13.08 -19.47 -4.36
C GLN A 279 11.61 -19.89 -4.41
N GLY A 280 10.74 -19.00 -4.89
CA GLY A 280 9.30 -19.22 -5.02
C GLY A 280 8.94 -20.22 -6.12
N LYS A 281 7.65 -20.59 -6.15
CA LYS A 281 7.08 -21.42 -7.23
C LYS A 281 7.27 -20.72 -8.59
N ALA A 282 7.36 -21.50 -9.65
CA ALA A 282 7.28 -20.96 -11.01
C ALA A 282 5.89 -20.30 -11.20
N GLY A 283 5.89 -19.06 -11.66
CA GLY A 283 4.68 -18.30 -11.95
C GLY A 283 4.06 -18.69 -13.28
#